data_ba2a6b1564738af8abc5ce6d24914ee8
#
_entry.id   ba2a6b1564738af8abc5ce6d24914ee8
#
_cell.length_a   1.000
_cell.length_b   1.000
_cell.length_c   1.000
_cell.angle_alpha   90.00
_cell.angle_beta   90.00
_cell.angle_gamma   90.00
#
_symmetry.space_group_name_H-M   'P 1'
#
loop_
_entity.id
_entity.type
_entity.pdbx_description
1 polymer ?
#
loop_
_entity_poly.entity_id
_entity_poly.type
_entity_poly.pdbx_seq_one_letter_code
_entity_poly.pdbx_strand_id
1 'polypeptide(L)'
;IYTSYDTFIIDLWGVIHNGIKLNSKAIEAVDNLMKNKKKVIFLSNAPRPSSEVKKFLNELKMDNQYLKNILTSGEAAMQALQEKKYGKFFFHLGPKRDDSVFFKIKENKTNLEKCNFILCTGLFDDGEDDLNYYKELLKNHTDKKLICTNPDLTVHRGDVKEYCAGSIAKLFESMGGEVIYFGKPYKEIYKMCFRSGEKTIAIGDNLNTDIRGANNMYIDSIFISNGVHRAEF
;
A
#
# COMPACT_ATOMS: atom_id res chain seq x y z
N ILE A 1 11.88 -12.41 -21.45
CA ILE A 1 11.83 -11.40 -20.37
C ILE A 1 12.45 -11.98 -19.08
N TYR A 2 11.99 -13.14 -18.58
CA TYR A 2 12.43 -13.66 -17.27
C TYR A 2 13.93 -13.95 -17.16
N THR A 3 14.61 -14.25 -18.26
CA THR A 3 16.06 -14.51 -18.32
C THR A 3 16.89 -13.25 -18.07
N SER A 4 16.35 -12.07 -18.34
CA SER A 4 17.05 -10.78 -18.26
C SER A 4 17.06 -10.18 -16.87
N TYR A 5 16.23 -10.67 -15.94
CA TYR A 5 16.06 -10.12 -14.61
C TYR A 5 16.28 -11.18 -13.52
N ASP A 6 16.76 -10.74 -12.35
CA ASP A 6 16.98 -11.57 -11.18
C ASP A 6 15.86 -11.42 -10.15
N THR A 7 15.33 -10.20 -10.04
CA THR A 7 14.31 -9.83 -9.06
C THR A 7 13.06 -9.29 -9.75
N PHE A 8 11.89 -9.79 -9.33
CA PHE A 8 10.58 -9.43 -9.80
C PHE A 8 9.78 -8.83 -8.64
N ILE A 9 9.46 -7.54 -8.73
CA ILE A 9 8.58 -6.86 -7.79
C ILE A 9 7.18 -6.87 -8.40
N ILE A 10 6.23 -7.55 -7.75
CA ILE A 10 4.91 -7.80 -8.31
C ILE A 10 3.86 -7.20 -7.38
N ASP A 11 2.97 -6.37 -7.93
CA ASP A 11 1.81 -5.90 -7.17
C ASP A 11 0.84 -7.05 -6.88
N LEU A 12 0.05 -6.88 -5.81
CA LEU A 12 -0.94 -7.87 -5.40
C LEU A 12 -2.32 -7.56 -5.96
N TRP A 13 -2.85 -6.37 -5.65
CA TRP A 13 -4.22 -6.01 -6.00
C TRP A 13 -4.33 -5.54 -7.45
N GLY A 14 -5.15 -6.23 -8.26
CA GLY A 14 -5.25 -5.97 -9.69
C GLY A 14 -4.34 -6.85 -10.54
N VAL A 15 -3.27 -7.41 -9.95
CA VAL A 15 -2.34 -8.32 -10.64
C VAL A 15 -2.53 -9.76 -10.17
N ILE A 16 -2.30 -10.03 -8.88
CA ILE A 16 -2.41 -11.39 -8.31
C ILE A 16 -3.85 -11.74 -7.93
N HIS A 17 -4.63 -10.75 -7.45
CA HIS A 17 -6.03 -10.93 -7.09
C HIS A 17 -6.85 -9.65 -7.32
N ASN A 18 -8.18 -9.80 -7.35
CA ASN A 18 -9.12 -8.68 -7.48
C ASN A 18 -9.92 -8.41 -6.19
N GLY A 19 -9.43 -8.91 -5.05
CA GLY A 19 -10.13 -8.81 -3.76
C GLY A 19 -11.16 -9.92 -3.49
N ILE A 20 -11.52 -10.73 -4.51
CA ILE A 20 -12.51 -11.81 -4.43
C ILE A 20 -11.87 -13.15 -4.76
N LYS A 21 -11.01 -13.20 -5.75
CA LYS A 21 -10.35 -14.40 -6.24
C LYS A 21 -8.95 -14.12 -6.75
N LEU A 22 -8.11 -15.16 -6.79
CA LEU A 22 -6.79 -15.15 -7.39
C LEU A 22 -6.89 -15.15 -8.92
N ASN A 23 -5.89 -14.52 -9.56
CA ASN A 23 -5.67 -14.63 -10.99
C ASN A 23 -4.79 -15.85 -11.28
N SER A 24 -5.39 -16.91 -11.80
CA SER A 24 -4.69 -18.18 -12.04
C SER A 24 -3.49 -18.06 -12.97
N LYS A 25 -3.58 -17.20 -14.02
CA LYS A 25 -2.47 -16.96 -14.95
C LYS A 25 -1.30 -16.21 -14.29
N ALA A 26 -1.61 -15.29 -13.36
CA ALA A 26 -0.58 -14.61 -12.60
C ALA A 26 0.13 -15.57 -11.62
N ILE A 27 -0.62 -16.46 -10.97
CA ILE A 27 -0.06 -17.51 -10.09
C ILE A 27 0.85 -18.45 -10.90
N GLU A 28 0.41 -18.90 -12.08
CA GLU A 28 1.23 -19.72 -12.97
C GLU A 28 2.53 -19.01 -13.38
N ALA A 29 2.48 -17.72 -13.70
CA ALA A 29 3.66 -16.94 -14.00
C ALA A 29 4.63 -16.85 -12.81
N VAL A 30 4.11 -16.61 -11.60
CA VAL A 30 4.90 -16.59 -10.36
C VAL A 30 5.56 -17.96 -10.10
N ASP A 31 4.81 -19.04 -10.27
CA ASP A 31 5.33 -20.40 -10.12
C ASP A 31 6.50 -20.67 -11.09
N ASN A 32 6.35 -20.26 -12.35
CA ASN A 32 7.41 -20.38 -13.34
C ASN A 32 8.66 -19.55 -12.98
N LEU A 33 8.48 -18.33 -12.45
CA LEU A 33 9.59 -17.50 -11.97
C LEU A 33 10.34 -18.21 -10.82
N MET A 34 9.61 -18.75 -9.84
CA MET A 34 10.19 -19.42 -8.67
C MET A 34 10.90 -20.74 -9.07
N LYS A 35 10.33 -21.53 -9.98
CA LYS A 35 10.97 -22.74 -10.55
C LYS A 35 12.29 -22.40 -11.24
N ASN A 36 12.37 -21.22 -11.87
CA ASN A 36 13.60 -20.71 -12.48
C ASN A 36 14.50 -19.94 -11.48
N LYS A 37 14.29 -20.12 -10.17
CA LYS A 37 15.11 -19.55 -9.08
C LYS A 37 15.14 -18.01 -9.09
N LYS A 38 14.13 -17.35 -9.63
CA LYS A 38 14.02 -15.91 -9.60
C LYS A 38 13.50 -15.44 -8.23
N LYS A 39 14.01 -14.29 -7.77
CA LYS A 39 13.53 -13.65 -6.54
C LYS A 39 12.21 -12.94 -6.85
N VAL A 40 11.14 -13.38 -6.20
CA VAL A 40 9.82 -12.74 -6.29
C VAL A 40 9.52 -12.03 -4.99
N ILE A 41 9.13 -10.76 -5.09
CA ILE A 41 8.68 -9.94 -3.97
C ILE A 41 7.31 -9.38 -4.33
N PHE A 42 6.33 -9.61 -3.48
CA PHE A 42 5.02 -8.98 -3.59
C PHE A 42 5.04 -7.65 -2.84
N LEU A 43 4.84 -6.56 -3.58
CA LEU A 43 4.86 -5.20 -3.04
C LEU A 43 3.47 -4.59 -3.11
N SER A 44 2.86 -4.35 -1.96
CA SER A 44 1.48 -3.87 -1.85
C SER A 44 1.38 -2.54 -1.10
N ASN A 45 0.47 -1.67 -1.56
CA ASN A 45 0.05 -0.46 -0.86
C ASN A 45 -0.97 -0.73 0.26
N ALA A 46 -1.22 -2.01 0.60
CA ALA A 46 -2.09 -2.35 1.72
C ALA A 46 -1.66 -1.65 3.02
N PRO A 47 -2.57 -0.95 3.71
CA PRO A 47 -2.24 -0.20 4.94
C PRO A 47 -1.96 -1.10 6.15
N ARG A 48 -2.07 -2.41 6.00
CA ARG A 48 -1.91 -3.42 7.06
C ARG A 48 -0.55 -4.10 7.00
N PRO A 49 -0.05 -4.67 8.14
CA PRO A 49 1.17 -5.47 8.15
C PRO A 49 1.10 -6.66 7.19
N SER A 50 2.25 -7.11 6.72
CA SER A 50 2.36 -8.25 5.80
C SER A 50 1.72 -9.53 6.36
N SER A 51 1.70 -9.72 7.66
CA SER A 51 1.04 -10.85 8.33
C SER A 51 -0.47 -10.89 8.08
N GLU A 52 -1.14 -9.74 8.07
CA GLU A 52 -2.59 -9.66 7.80
C GLU A 52 -2.89 -9.87 6.31
N VAL A 53 -2.05 -9.36 5.42
CA VAL A 53 -2.16 -9.61 3.99
C VAL A 53 -1.97 -11.10 3.67
N LYS A 54 -1.03 -11.78 4.34
CA LYS A 54 -0.84 -13.23 4.23
C LYS A 54 -2.09 -14.01 4.62
N LYS A 55 -2.75 -13.66 5.73
CA LYS A 55 -4.01 -14.29 6.15
C LYS A 55 -5.08 -14.15 5.06
N PHE A 56 -5.27 -12.94 4.56
CA PHE A 56 -6.23 -12.66 3.50
C PHE A 56 -5.94 -13.46 2.21
N LEU A 57 -4.68 -13.55 1.78
CA LEU A 57 -4.30 -14.34 0.61
C LEU A 57 -4.51 -15.85 0.83
N ASN A 58 -4.30 -16.35 2.04
CA ASN A 58 -4.65 -17.74 2.42
C ASN A 58 -6.16 -18.01 2.35
N GLU A 59 -7.00 -17.04 2.75
CA GLU A 59 -8.46 -17.15 2.60
C GLU A 59 -8.86 -17.24 1.11
N LEU A 60 -8.12 -16.54 0.23
CA LEU A 60 -8.26 -16.67 -1.22
C LEU A 60 -7.64 -17.96 -1.80
N LYS A 61 -7.13 -18.87 -0.93
CA LYS A 61 -6.49 -20.15 -1.31
C LYS A 61 -5.15 -20.00 -2.03
N MET A 62 -4.40 -18.93 -1.78
CA MET A 62 -3.02 -18.80 -2.24
C MET A 62 -2.12 -19.74 -1.44
N ASP A 63 -1.29 -20.54 -2.13
CA ASP A 63 -0.38 -21.49 -1.48
C ASP A 63 0.68 -20.73 -0.65
N ASN A 64 0.98 -21.28 0.53
CA ASN A 64 1.95 -20.71 1.47
C ASN A 64 3.35 -20.54 0.90
N GLN A 65 3.75 -21.33 -0.10
CA GLN A 65 5.05 -21.17 -0.75
C GLN A 65 5.26 -19.78 -1.36
N TYR A 66 4.19 -19.11 -1.83
CA TYR A 66 4.24 -17.78 -2.42
C TYR A 66 4.26 -16.65 -1.39
N LEU A 67 3.87 -16.92 -0.13
CA LEU A 67 3.66 -15.89 0.90
C LEU A 67 4.94 -15.45 1.64
N LYS A 68 6.11 -15.92 1.23
CA LYS A 68 7.37 -15.68 1.97
C LYS A 68 7.83 -14.23 1.92
N ASN A 69 7.70 -13.59 0.76
CA ASN A 69 8.28 -12.27 0.48
C ASN A 69 7.16 -11.26 0.15
N ILE A 70 6.34 -10.93 1.14
CA ILE A 70 5.33 -9.87 1.02
C ILE A 70 5.81 -8.67 1.82
N LEU A 71 5.85 -7.51 1.17
CA LEU A 71 6.12 -6.22 1.77
C LEU A 71 4.92 -5.32 1.56
N THR A 72 4.48 -4.64 2.62
CA THR A 72 3.34 -3.73 2.58
C THR A 72 3.73 -2.33 3.03
N SER A 73 2.98 -1.33 2.56
CA SER A 73 3.14 0.04 3.04
C SER A 73 2.83 0.15 4.54
N GLY A 74 1.85 -0.62 5.05
CA GLY A 74 1.54 -0.71 6.47
C GLY A 74 2.70 -1.25 7.30
N GLU A 75 3.44 -2.26 6.80
CA GLU A 75 4.64 -2.79 7.48
C GLU A 75 5.74 -1.71 7.59
N ALA A 76 6.00 -0.99 6.50
CA ALA A 76 7.00 0.09 6.49
C ALA A 76 6.61 1.24 7.42
N ALA A 77 5.32 1.62 7.44
CA ALA A 77 4.81 2.63 8.36
C ALA A 77 4.93 2.19 9.82
N MET A 78 4.57 0.94 10.13
CA MET A 78 4.65 0.38 11.48
C MET A 78 6.07 0.45 12.06
N GLN A 79 7.10 0.18 11.25
CA GLN A 79 8.50 0.30 11.68
C GLN A 79 8.82 1.75 12.08
N ALA A 80 8.48 2.73 11.23
CA ALA A 80 8.72 4.15 11.52
C ALA A 80 7.94 4.68 12.74
N LEU A 81 6.73 4.16 12.97
CA LEU A 81 5.91 4.50 14.14
C LEU A 81 6.52 3.97 15.45
N GLN A 82 7.08 2.76 15.44
CA GLN A 82 7.76 2.18 16.60
C GLN A 82 9.02 2.97 16.99
N GLU A 83 9.71 3.56 16.04
CA GLU A 83 10.86 4.45 16.25
C GLU A 83 10.46 5.83 16.82
N LYS A 84 9.16 6.10 16.99
CA LYS A 84 8.60 7.39 17.46
C LYS A 84 9.05 8.60 16.63
N LYS A 85 9.35 8.38 15.36
CA LYS A 85 9.91 9.39 14.44
C LYS A 85 9.02 10.64 14.28
N TYR A 86 7.70 10.49 14.50
CA TYR A 86 6.71 11.54 14.30
C TYR A 86 6.06 12.03 15.60
N GLY A 87 6.57 11.59 16.75
CA GLY A 87 6.01 11.86 18.07
C GLY A 87 5.40 10.63 18.71
N LYS A 88 4.80 10.79 19.88
CA LYS A 88 4.26 9.69 20.67
C LYS A 88 2.78 9.46 20.42
N PHE A 89 1.98 10.52 20.47
CA PHE A 89 0.52 10.42 20.42
C PHE A 89 -0.02 10.61 19.01
N PHE A 90 -0.97 9.77 18.61
CA PHE A 90 -1.56 9.83 17.28
C PHE A 90 -3.10 9.75 17.33
N PHE A 91 -3.72 10.38 16.34
CA PHE A 91 -5.11 10.17 15.99
C PHE A 91 -5.17 9.16 14.84
N HIS A 92 -5.94 8.07 14.99
CA HIS A 92 -6.15 7.11 13.91
C HIS A 92 -7.35 7.52 13.07
N LEU A 93 -7.09 7.83 11.80
CA LEU A 93 -8.07 8.07 10.76
C LEU A 93 -8.09 6.85 9.84
N GLY A 94 -9.13 6.03 9.97
CA GLY A 94 -9.27 4.80 9.21
C GLY A 94 -10.17 3.77 9.86
N PRO A 95 -10.44 2.66 9.16
CA PRO A 95 -11.33 1.62 9.62
C PRO A 95 -10.69 0.78 10.74
N LYS A 96 -11.52 0.19 11.60
CA LYS A 96 -11.08 -0.68 12.72
C LYS A 96 -10.26 -1.89 12.26
N ARG A 97 -10.54 -2.41 11.06
CA ARG A 97 -9.79 -3.53 10.47
C ARG A 97 -8.28 -3.25 10.30
N ASP A 98 -7.87 -1.98 10.33
CA ASP A 98 -6.47 -1.58 10.14
C ASP A 98 -5.74 -1.31 11.49
N ASP A 99 -6.38 -1.56 12.64
CA ASP A 99 -5.80 -1.37 13.98
C ASP A 99 -4.49 -2.16 14.20
N SER A 100 -4.25 -3.21 13.42
CA SER A 100 -3.01 -3.99 13.45
C SER A 100 -1.75 -3.16 13.12
N VAL A 101 -1.87 -2.05 12.38
CA VAL A 101 -0.76 -1.13 12.02
C VAL A 101 -0.12 -0.52 13.26
N PHE A 102 -0.91 -0.25 14.30
CA PHE A 102 -0.44 0.40 15.51
C PHE A 102 -0.61 -0.46 16.78
N PHE A 103 -0.83 -1.76 16.63
CA PHE A 103 -1.08 -2.67 17.75
C PHE A 103 -0.06 -2.53 18.89
N LYS A 104 1.23 -2.38 18.54
CA LYS A 104 2.33 -2.25 19.54
C LYS A 104 2.40 -0.90 20.24
N ILE A 105 1.65 0.09 19.76
CA ILE A 105 1.62 1.47 20.29
C ILE A 105 0.19 1.96 20.52
N LYS A 106 -0.77 1.04 20.62
CA LYS A 106 -2.21 1.37 20.74
C LYS A 106 -2.54 2.28 21.91
N GLU A 107 -1.77 2.18 22.99
CA GLU A 107 -1.90 3.02 24.18
C GLU A 107 -1.61 4.50 23.93
N ASN A 108 -0.97 4.81 22.80
CA ASN A 108 -0.66 6.19 22.39
C ASN A 108 -1.76 6.81 21.50
N LYS A 109 -2.81 6.05 21.18
CA LYS A 109 -3.97 6.56 20.41
C LYS A 109 -4.73 7.60 21.24
N THR A 110 -5.04 8.74 20.65
CA THR A 110 -5.72 9.85 21.32
C THR A 110 -6.68 10.55 20.34
N ASN A 111 -7.36 11.59 20.80
CA ASN A 111 -8.21 12.42 19.96
C ASN A 111 -7.37 13.35 19.05
N LEU A 112 -8.02 13.92 18.04
CA LEU A 112 -7.39 14.72 17.00
C LEU A 112 -6.72 16.00 17.56
N GLU A 113 -7.30 16.62 18.59
CA GLU A 113 -6.78 17.85 19.21
C GLU A 113 -5.44 17.61 19.93
N LYS A 114 -5.29 16.45 20.58
CA LYS A 114 -4.14 16.11 21.45
C LYS A 114 -3.04 15.33 20.74
N CYS A 115 -3.25 14.91 19.49
CA CYS A 115 -2.26 14.11 18.78
C CYS A 115 -1.05 14.93 18.31
N ASN A 116 0.09 14.26 18.18
CA ASN A 116 1.27 14.82 17.51
C ASN A 116 1.18 14.68 15.99
N PHE A 117 0.54 13.60 15.52
CA PHE A 117 0.33 13.32 14.11
C PHE A 117 -0.97 12.55 13.86
N ILE A 118 -1.45 12.57 12.62
CA ILE A 118 -2.60 11.84 12.14
C ILE A 118 -2.10 10.59 11.42
N LEU A 119 -2.52 9.40 11.86
CA LEU A 119 -2.24 8.14 11.17
C LEU A 119 -3.43 7.80 10.28
N CYS A 120 -3.29 7.99 8.98
CA CYS A 120 -4.32 7.73 8.00
C CYS A 120 -4.10 6.38 7.32
N THR A 121 -5.00 5.42 7.57
CA THR A 121 -4.99 4.09 6.96
C THR A 121 -6.11 3.91 5.92
N GLY A 122 -7.11 4.78 5.93
CA GLY A 122 -8.28 4.73 5.05
C GLY A 122 -9.39 5.65 5.53
N LEU A 123 -10.59 5.43 5.00
CA LEU A 123 -11.82 6.07 5.45
C LEU A 123 -12.37 5.36 6.69
N PHE A 124 -13.26 6.00 7.44
CA PHE A 124 -13.93 5.36 8.58
C PHE A 124 -14.92 4.28 8.13
N ASP A 125 -15.24 3.33 9.04
CA ASP A 125 -16.21 2.25 8.76
C ASP A 125 -17.67 2.74 8.68
N ASP A 126 -17.97 3.94 9.21
CA ASP A 126 -19.34 4.44 9.39
C ASP A 126 -19.98 5.00 8.09
N GLY A 127 -19.43 4.62 6.92
CA GLY A 127 -20.03 4.89 5.62
C GLY A 127 -19.85 6.32 5.10
N GLU A 128 -18.93 7.07 5.68
CA GLU A 128 -18.61 8.42 5.20
C GLU A 128 -17.64 8.33 3.99
N ASP A 129 -18.22 8.03 2.82
CA ASP A 129 -17.49 8.04 1.55
C ASP A 129 -17.34 9.45 0.96
N ASP A 130 -17.90 10.48 1.63
CA ASP A 130 -17.80 11.87 1.20
C ASP A 130 -16.50 12.52 1.72
N LEU A 131 -15.63 12.87 0.79
CA LEU A 131 -14.38 13.57 1.11
C LEU A 131 -14.60 14.95 1.76
N ASN A 132 -15.78 15.58 1.61
CA ASN A 132 -16.08 16.83 2.31
C ASN A 132 -16.16 16.64 3.82
N TYR A 133 -16.63 15.48 4.30
CA TYR A 133 -16.60 15.16 5.72
C TYR A 133 -15.16 15.23 6.27
N TYR A 134 -14.20 14.63 5.58
CA TYR A 134 -12.78 14.64 6.00
C TYR A 134 -12.16 16.02 5.86
N LYS A 135 -12.60 16.83 4.90
CA LYS A 135 -12.18 18.23 4.77
C LYS A 135 -12.59 19.02 6.00
N GLU A 136 -13.84 18.93 6.41
CA GLU A 136 -14.35 19.62 7.60
C GLU A 136 -13.66 19.13 8.89
N LEU A 137 -13.43 17.81 9.01
CA LEU A 137 -12.73 17.21 10.13
C LEU A 137 -11.30 17.73 10.27
N LEU A 138 -10.59 17.89 9.15
CA LEU A 138 -9.12 18.11 9.14
C LEU A 138 -8.72 19.58 8.94
N LYS A 139 -9.60 20.46 8.49
CA LYS A 139 -9.26 21.84 8.09
C LYS A 139 -8.55 22.68 9.16
N ASN A 140 -8.83 22.42 10.44
CA ASN A 140 -8.21 23.15 11.57
C ASN A 140 -6.99 22.41 12.17
N HIS A 141 -6.48 21.36 11.50
CA HIS A 141 -5.40 20.50 11.99
C HIS A 141 -4.28 20.33 10.96
N THR A 142 -4.16 21.23 9.99
CA THR A 142 -3.13 21.22 8.94
C THR A 142 -1.72 21.56 9.47
N ASP A 143 -1.62 21.99 10.72
CA ASP A 143 -0.37 22.14 11.47
C ASP A 143 0.26 20.80 11.85
N LYS A 144 -0.51 19.70 11.83
CA LYS A 144 -0.06 18.34 12.12
C LYS A 144 0.44 17.63 10.88
N LYS A 145 1.31 16.64 11.07
CA LYS A 145 1.70 15.74 9.98
C LYS A 145 0.67 14.63 9.80
N LEU A 146 0.33 14.33 8.55
CA LEU A 146 -0.49 13.18 8.21
C LEU A 146 0.40 12.06 7.68
N ILE A 147 0.37 10.90 8.33
CA ILE A 147 1.09 9.69 7.93
C ILE A 147 0.13 8.83 7.13
N CYS A 148 0.34 8.77 5.82
CA CYS A 148 -0.48 7.98 4.89
C CYS A 148 0.14 6.59 4.69
N THR A 149 -0.59 5.56 5.06
CA THR A 149 -0.13 4.16 4.95
C THR A 149 -0.64 3.43 3.71
N ASN A 150 -1.42 4.10 2.87
CA ASN A 150 -1.87 3.61 1.56
C ASN A 150 -1.95 4.78 0.57
N PRO A 151 -0.92 4.99 -0.26
CA PRO A 151 -0.90 6.10 -1.22
C PRO A 151 -1.88 6.00 -2.39
N ASP A 152 -2.54 4.85 -2.60
CA ASP A 152 -3.55 4.70 -3.65
C ASP A 152 -4.71 5.68 -3.40
N LEU A 153 -5.20 6.28 -4.46
CA LEU A 153 -6.37 7.17 -4.37
C LEU A 153 -7.65 6.35 -4.24
N THR A 154 -7.77 5.33 -5.05
CA THR A 154 -8.94 4.44 -5.10
C THR A 154 -8.51 3.01 -5.37
N VAL A 155 -9.39 2.08 -5.03
CA VAL A 155 -9.28 0.66 -5.34
C VAL A 155 -10.62 0.16 -5.86
N HIS A 156 -10.61 -0.88 -6.69
CA HIS A 156 -11.84 -1.56 -7.08
C HIS A 156 -11.94 -2.91 -6.37
N ARG A 157 -13.07 -3.14 -5.69
CA ARG A 157 -13.45 -4.43 -5.15
C ARG A 157 -14.55 -5.02 -6.01
N GLY A 158 -14.18 -5.87 -6.94
CA GLY A 158 -15.06 -6.24 -8.05
C GLY A 158 -15.36 -5.01 -8.91
N ASP A 159 -16.62 -4.63 -9.04
CA ASP A 159 -17.06 -3.46 -9.80
C ASP A 159 -17.29 -2.19 -8.95
N VAL A 160 -17.11 -2.28 -7.63
CA VAL A 160 -17.29 -1.15 -6.71
C VAL A 160 -15.97 -0.41 -6.53
N LYS A 161 -15.98 0.90 -6.80
CA LYS A 161 -14.84 1.80 -6.56
C LYS A 161 -14.91 2.34 -5.14
N GLU A 162 -13.83 2.16 -4.38
CA GLU A 162 -13.68 2.63 -3.00
C GLU A 162 -12.52 3.63 -2.89
N TYR A 163 -12.67 4.68 -2.10
CA TYR A 163 -11.57 5.59 -1.78
C TYR A 163 -10.56 4.93 -0.83
N CYS A 164 -9.28 5.28 -1.00
CA CYS A 164 -8.19 4.87 -0.11
C CYS A 164 -7.64 6.06 0.69
N ALA A 165 -6.73 5.80 1.62
CA ALA A 165 -6.07 6.82 2.44
C ALA A 165 -5.39 7.91 1.60
N GLY A 166 -4.89 7.58 0.40
CA GLY A 166 -4.29 8.53 -0.52
C GLY A 166 -5.23 9.65 -0.95
N SER A 167 -6.54 9.39 -1.08
CA SER A 167 -7.52 10.45 -1.37
C SER A 167 -7.63 11.46 -0.24
N ILE A 168 -7.66 11.01 1.01
CA ILE A 168 -7.65 11.89 2.20
C ILE A 168 -6.31 12.64 2.28
N ALA A 169 -5.20 11.96 2.02
CA ALA A 169 -3.88 12.56 2.04
C ALA A 169 -3.75 13.69 0.99
N LYS A 170 -4.26 13.48 -0.23
CA LYS A 170 -4.31 14.53 -1.27
C LYS A 170 -5.21 15.69 -0.89
N LEU A 171 -6.34 15.42 -0.28
CA LEU A 171 -7.22 16.46 0.26
C LEU A 171 -6.49 17.28 1.33
N PHE A 172 -5.76 16.62 2.26
CA PHE A 172 -5.01 17.28 3.32
C PHE A 172 -3.87 18.16 2.76
N GLU A 173 -3.12 17.67 1.76
CA GLU A 173 -2.14 18.48 1.02
C GLU A 173 -2.77 19.73 0.37
N SER A 174 -3.96 19.60 -0.22
CA SER A 174 -4.66 20.73 -0.86
C SER A 174 -5.07 21.82 0.12
N MET A 175 -5.18 21.49 1.41
CA MET A 175 -5.45 22.43 2.50
C MET A 175 -4.17 23.01 3.12
N GLY A 176 -2.98 22.65 2.60
CA GLY A 176 -1.68 23.12 3.10
C GLY A 176 -1.05 22.21 4.17
N GLY A 177 -1.60 21.03 4.43
CA GLY A 177 -1.06 20.08 5.39
C GLY A 177 0.16 19.31 4.85
N GLU A 178 1.08 18.92 5.74
CA GLU A 178 2.24 18.07 5.39
C GLU A 178 1.85 16.59 5.45
N VAL A 179 2.10 15.84 4.36
CA VAL A 179 1.85 14.39 4.28
C VAL A 179 3.16 13.63 4.14
N ILE A 180 3.28 12.53 4.90
CA ILE A 180 4.35 11.56 4.79
C ILE A 180 3.75 10.26 4.30
N TYR A 181 4.17 9.83 3.11
CA TYR A 181 3.64 8.66 2.44
C TYR A 181 4.54 7.43 2.67
N PHE A 182 3.90 6.30 3.00
CA PHE A 182 4.50 4.98 2.97
C PHE A 182 3.89 4.17 1.84
N GLY A 183 4.72 3.56 0.99
CA GLY A 183 4.27 2.74 -0.14
C GLY A 183 4.72 3.25 -1.50
N LYS A 184 4.23 2.60 -2.56
CA LYS A 184 4.45 3.01 -3.96
C LYS A 184 3.73 4.34 -4.24
N PRO A 185 4.30 5.27 -4.98
CA PRO A 185 5.52 5.22 -5.81
C PRO A 185 6.80 5.71 -5.10
N TYR A 186 6.82 5.78 -3.78
CA TYR A 186 7.92 6.38 -3.02
C TYR A 186 9.12 5.43 -2.93
N LYS A 187 10.34 5.98 -3.07
CA LYS A 187 11.60 5.21 -3.21
C LYS A 187 11.91 4.32 -2.01
N GLU A 188 11.51 4.74 -0.82
CA GLU A 188 11.86 4.07 0.43
C GLU A 188 11.35 2.62 0.46
N ILE A 189 10.14 2.36 -0.02
CA ILE A 189 9.61 1.00 -0.03
C ILE A 189 10.29 0.11 -1.08
N TYR A 190 10.70 0.69 -2.21
CA TYR A 190 11.43 -0.05 -3.24
C TYR A 190 12.85 -0.43 -2.79
N LYS A 191 13.54 0.43 -2.02
CA LYS A 191 14.85 0.13 -1.43
C LYS A 191 14.84 -1.09 -0.50
N MET A 192 13.67 -1.44 0.05
CA MET A 192 13.49 -2.65 0.85
C MET A 192 13.36 -3.92 -0.01
N CYS A 193 13.08 -3.78 -1.32
CA CYS A 193 12.83 -4.91 -2.22
C CYS A 193 14.09 -5.49 -2.84
N PHE A 194 15.05 -4.66 -3.24
CA PHE A 194 16.23 -5.09 -4.00
C PHE A 194 17.48 -4.31 -3.62
N ARG A 195 18.63 -4.85 -3.97
CA ARG A 195 19.93 -4.22 -3.75
C ARG A 195 20.39 -3.49 -5.02
N SER A 196 21.24 -2.50 -4.86
CA SER A 196 21.88 -1.82 -5.99
C SER A 196 22.64 -2.83 -6.86
N GLY A 197 22.43 -2.77 -8.18
CA GLY A 197 23.03 -3.69 -9.15
C GLY A 197 22.22 -4.96 -9.44
N GLU A 198 21.18 -5.29 -8.68
CA GLU A 198 20.26 -6.38 -9.04
C GLU A 198 19.44 -5.98 -10.27
N LYS A 199 19.41 -6.84 -11.30
CA LYS A 199 18.54 -6.65 -12.48
C LYS A 199 17.09 -6.89 -12.07
N THR A 200 16.38 -5.80 -11.86
CA THR A 200 15.05 -5.80 -11.26
C THR A 200 14.02 -5.28 -12.25
N ILE A 201 12.82 -5.89 -12.23
CA ILE A 201 11.66 -5.45 -12.97
C ILE A 201 10.45 -5.35 -12.03
N ALA A 202 9.64 -4.30 -12.19
CA ALA A 202 8.37 -4.14 -11.48
C ALA A 202 7.20 -4.54 -12.38
N ILE A 203 6.17 -5.16 -11.82
CA ILE A 203 4.94 -5.57 -12.52
C ILE A 203 3.75 -5.06 -11.73
N GLY A 204 2.94 -4.21 -12.34
CA GLY A 204 1.79 -3.61 -11.68
C GLY A 204 0.74 -3.09 -12.65
N ASP A 205 -0.43 -2.74 -12.14
CA ASP A 205 -1.57 -2.28 -12.92
C ASP A 205 -1.91 -0.79 -12.73
N ASN A 206 -1.13 -0.09 -11.90
CA ASN A 206 -1.37 1.31 -11.60
C ASN A 206 -0.21 2.19 -12.09
N LEU A 207 -0.50 3.09 -13.04
CA LEU A 207 0.49 4.02 -13.61
C LEU A 207 1.05 4.99 -12.57
N ASN A 208 0.25 5.40 -11.58
CA ASN A 208 0.61 6.39 -10.59
C ASN A 208 1.41 5.84 -9.41
N THR A 209 1.35 4.54 -9.18
CA THR A 209 2.06 3.87 -8.07
C THR A 209 3.12 2.89 -8.57
N ASP A 210 2.75 1.84 -9.30
CA ASP A 210 3.69 0.81 -9.75
C ASP A 210 4.67 1.33 -10.80
N ILE A 211 4.14 1.86 -11.90
CA ILE A 211 4.96 2.29 -13.03
C ILE A 211 5.75 3.55 -12.67
N ARG A 212 5.11 4.53 -12.04
CA ARG A 212 5.79 5.72 -11.55
C ARG A 212 6.87 5.37 -10.51
N GLY A 213 6.60 4.42 -9.63
CA GLY A 213 7.57 3.95 -8.63
C GLY A 213 8.78 3.28 -9.26
N ALA A 214 8.57 2.40 -10.25
CA ALA A 214 9.63 1.78 -11.03
C ALA A 214 10.50 2.84 -11.74
N ASN A 215 9.87 3.82 -12.40
CA ASN A 215 10.56 4.93 -13.06
C ASN A 215 11.38 5.76 -12.05
N ASN A 216 10.84 6.03 -10.86
CA ASN A 216 11.56 6.75 -9.80
C ASN A 216 12.81 6.00 -9.32
N MET A 217 12.83 4.68 -9.46
CA MET A 217 13.94 3.80 -9.08
C MET A 217 14.86 3.46 -10.26
N TYR A 218 14.54 3.93 -11.48
CA TYR A 218 15.27 3.61 -12.72
C TYR A 218 15.34 2.09 -12.98
N ILE A 219 14.25 1.37 -12.68
CA ILE A 219 14.08 -0.05 -13.01
C ILE A 219 13.00 -0.21 -14.09
N ASP A 220 13.10 -1.28 -14.85
CA ASP A 220 12.11 -1.61 -15.88
C ASP A 220 10.76 -1.96 -15.26
N SER A 221 9.69 -1.79 -16.04
CA SER A 221 8.34 -2.13 -15.60
C SER A 221 7.49 -2.78 -16.66
N ILE A 222 6.54 -3.61 -16.23
CA ILE A 222 5.46 -4.16 -17.05
C ILE A 222 4.14 -3.64 -16.51
N PHE A 223 3.39 -2.95 -17.36
CA PHE A 223 2.05 -2.49 -17.05
C PHE A 223 1.02 -3.58 -17.39
N ILE A 224 0.16 -3.92 -16.41
CA ILE A 224 -0.95 -4.87 -16.56
C ILE A 224 -2.23 -4.08 -16.84
N SER A 225 -2.58 -3.92 -18.10
CA SER A 225 -3.74 -3.12 -18.54
C SER A 225 -5.12 -3.71 -18.14
N ASN A 226 -5.16 -4.97 -17.74
CA ASN A 226 -6.39 -5.70 -17.39
C ASN A 226 -6.68 -5.67 -15.87
N GLY A 227 -5.96 -4.83 -15.11
CA GLY A 227 -6.08 -4.69 -13.67
C GLY A 227 -7.22 -3.78 -13.22
N VAL A 228 -7.01 -3.08 -12.11
CA VAL A 228 -8.01 -2.20 -11.47
C VAL A 228 -8.41 -1.03 -12.39
N HIS A 229 -7.48 -0.50 -13.17
CA HIS A 229 -7.69 0.67 -14.04
C HIS A 229 -8.10 0.32 -15.47
N ARG A 230 -8.54 -0.91 -15.73
CA ARG A 230 -8.91 -1.39 -17.09
C ARG A 230 -9.92 -0.51 -17.84
N ALA A 231 -10.78 0.21 -17.10
CA ALA A 231 -11.79 1.09 -17.68
C ALA A 231 -11.23 2.46 -18.13
N GLU A 232 -9.98 2.77 -17.80
CA GLU A 232 -9.30 4.04 -18.11
C GLU A 232 -8.50 3.93 -19.44
N PHE A 233 -8.43 2.72 -20.00
CA PHE A 233 -7.72 2.34 -21.24
C PHE A 233 -8.66 1.60 -22.19
#